data_7b26093316bf96c90d57fe7dc9e1186a
#
_entry.id   7b26093316bf96c90d57fe7dc9e1186a
#
_cell.length_a   1.000
_cell.length_b   1.000
_cell.length_c   1.000
_cell.angle_alpha   90.00
_cell.angle_beta   90.00
_cell.angle_gamma   90.00
#
_symmetry.space_group_name_H-M   'P 1'
#
loop_
_entity.id
_entity.type
_entity.pdbx_description
1 polymer ?
#
loop_
_entity_poly.entity_id
_entity_poly.type
_entity_poly.pdbx_seq_one_letter_code
_entity_poly.pdbx_strand_id
1 'polypeptide(L)'
;MTNAISFNLNFQKFENSINISFPAGLHVIYGESGSGKSQFIYSLSGLKDEQESNFIFTNIVIPEFLQIVFQNPENQILSHTLESELAFASECQTIHPQELQEKLTLLQSDLPFIHDWDRHPETLSGGQMEMLNLVTAFSTNPQLVFIDDGLSFLNDDSKKNWVDWIRNKISRGNVVLWLTSDPTDLAFGDTKWELSLSDFRSLDTIPDLNRYRYRHPKGDLAIKFNDLLFSYSKSDYPVIDNWNCDINQARSIGLIGKNGKGKTTLSKLITGLILPEKGDIQIQLKKKVPRIATLDQFPERMLGADTLASLVSDLVINHKMNSRLVNKCINRLYKYQINWKIIKDQSALDIPWATLRLALIIILGHSEYDVLILDEPTFGLGWKQKMSLSLFFQEILVNKYLILISHDKVFVSDHCDYIYDIDAQIVTRNKTVLINEK
;
A
#
# COMPACT_ATOMS: atom_id res chain seq x y z
N MET A 1 35.18 -14.42 4.08
CA MET A 1 34.95 -13.09 4.66
C MET A 1 33.45 -12.97 4.74
N THR A 2 32.87 -12.78 5.92
CA THR A 2 31.44 -12.53 6.07
C THR A 2 31.15 -11.19 5.43
N ASN A 3 30.37 -11.16 4.37
CA ASN A 3 29.88 -9.92 3.76
C ASN A 3 29.08 -9.18 4.82
N ALA A 4 29.68 -8.22 5.46
CA ALA A 4 29.03 -7.32 6.41
C ALA A 4 29.03 -5.92 5.81
N ILE A 5 27.94 -5.21 5.95
CA ILE A 5 27.93 -3.77 5.71
C ILE A 5 28.10 -3.07 7.06
N SER A 6 28.83 -1.96 7.08
CA SER A 6 28.99 -1.18 8.29
C SER A 6 29.09 0.31 7.98
N PHE A 7 28.66 1.13 8.93
CA PHE A 7 28.73 2.57 8.86
C PHE A 7 28.58 3.19 10.24
N ASN A 8 29.01 4.43 10.39
CA ASN A 8 28.65 5.26 11.53
C ASN A 8 27.49 6.17 11.12
N LEU A 9 26.43 6.19 11.91
CA LEU A 9 25.27 7.04 11.72
C LEU A 9 25.26 8.18 12.72
N ASN A 10 25.16 9.40 12.23
CA ASN A 10 24.94 10.61 13.00
C ASN A 10 23.64 11.27 12.55
N PHE A 11 22.98 11.99 13.45
CA PHE A 11 21.77 12.76 13.16
C PHE A 11 22.14 14.25 13.13
N GLN A 12 21.65 15.00 12.11
CA GLN A 12 22.00 16.43 11.94
C GLN A 12 21.85 17.29 13.21
N LYS A 13 20.90 16.94 14.09
CA LYS A 13 20.55 17.71 15.28
C LYS A 13 21.12 17.13 16.58
N PHE A 14 21.90 16.04 16.52
CA PHE A 14 22.38 15.33 17.70
C PHE A 14 23.85 14.93 17.50
N GLU A 15 24.67 15.12 18.53
CA GLU A 15 26.12 14.82 18.46
C GLU A 15 26.50 13.35 18.64
N ASN A 16 25.53 12.45 18.81
CA ASN A 16 25.80 11.05 19.07
C ASN A 16 26.03 10.28 17.76
N SER A 17 27.20 9.62 17.68
CA SER A 17 27.53 8.69 16.59
C SER A 17 27.22 7.26 17.01
N ILE A 18 26.49 6.53 16.16
CA ILE A 18 26.13 5.13 16.38
C ILE A 18 26.89 4.30 15.36
N ASN A 19 27.71 3.35 15.83
CA ASN A 19 28.36 2.38 14.96
C ASN A 19 27.43 1.20 14.71
N ILE A 20 27.19 0.89 13.44
CA ILE A 20 26.22 -0.13 13.00
C ILE A 20 26.92 -1.10 12.05
N SER A 21 26.64 -2.39 12.24
CA SER A 21 27.10 -3.44 11.34
C SER A 21 26.00 -4.48 11.15
N PHE A 22 25.74 -4.83 9.89
CA PHE A 22 24.79 -5.87 9.50
C PHE A 22 25.56 -7.02 8.84
N PRO A 23 25.55 -8.23 9.42
CA PRO A 23 26.07 -9.42 8.78
C PRO A 23 25.18 -9.85 7.60
N ALA A 24 25.57 -10.87 6.86
CA ALA A 24 24.70 -11.50 5.88
C ALA A 24 23.37 -11.94 6.53
N GLY A 25 22.24 -11.63 5.90
CA GLY A 25 20.92 -11.95 6.43
C GLY A 25 19.84 -10.94 6.05
N LEU A 26 18.63 -11.15 6.58
CA LEU A 26 17.49 -10.27 6.45
C LEU A 26 17.33 -9.42 7.72
N HIS A 27 17.54 -8.13 7.61
CA HIS A 27 17.42 -7.18 8.72
C HIS A 27 16.21 -6.30 8.50
N VAL A 28 15.28 -6.29 9.46
CA VAL A 28 14.05 -5.48 9.35
C VAL A 28 14.19 -4.25 10.23
N ILE A 29 13.96 -3.10 9.62
CA ILE A 29 14.05 -1.78 10.23
C ILE A 29 12.67 -1.15 10.20
N TYR A 30 12.02 -1.13 11.36
CA TYR A 30 10.74 -0.45 11.50
C TYR A 30 10.93 1.05 11.66
N GLY A 31 10.10 1.82 10.99
CA GLY A 31 9.99 3.27 11.20
C GLY A 31 8.62 3.77 10.79
N GLU A 32 8.00 4.62 11.60
CA GLU A 32 6.74 5.26 11.25
C GLU A 32 6.83 5.99 9.91
N SER A 33 5.68 6.19 9.27
CA SER A 33 5.64 7.04 8.07
C SER A 33 6.14 8.45 8.41
N GLY A 34 7.08 8.95 7.59
CA GLY A 34 7.78 10.21 7.87
C GLY A 34 9.00 10.08 8.80
N SER A 35 9.40 8.88 9.23
CA SER A 35 10.62 8.65 10.02
C SER A 35 11.91 8.78 9.22
N GLY A 36 11.81 8.99 7.90
CA GLY A 36 12.97 9.17 7.03
C GLY A 36 13.51 7.86 6.43
N LYS A 37 12.73 6.76 6.36
CA LYS A 37 13.16 5.47 5.79
C LYS A 37 13.79 5.59 4.40
N SER A 38 13.06 6.18 3.45
CA SER A 38 13.59 6.40 2.09
C SER A 38 14.81 7.31 2.09
N GLN A 39 14.83 8.35 2.95
CA GLN A 39 15.96 9.25 3.10
C GLN A 39 17.20 8.51 3.64
N PHE A 40 17.00 7.59 4.60
CA PHE A 40 18.08 6.73 5.12
C PHE A 40 18.69 5.88 3.99
N ILE A 41 17.84 5.23 3.16
CA ILE A 41 18.30 4.44 2.02
C ILE A 41 19.07 5.31 1.03
N TYR A 42 18.50 6.44 0.59
CA TYR A 42 19.11 7.29 -0.44
C TYR A 42 20.42 7.93 0.01
N SER A 43 20.52 8.33 1.28
CA SER A 43 21.76 8.88 1.81
C SER A 43 22.84 7.80 1.98
N LEU A 44 22.48 6.61 2.49
CA LEU A 44 23.44 5.51 2.67
C LEU A 44 23.91 4.95 1.31
N SER A 45 23.03 4.91 0.30
CA SER A 45 23.37 4.44 -1.06
C SER A 45 24.08 5.48 -1.93
N GLY A 46 24.19 6.73 -1.48
CA GLY A 46 24.79 7.82 -2.25
C GLY A 46 23.89 8.37 -3.37
N LEU A 47 22.59 8.05 -3.39
CA LEU A 47 21.64 8.55 -4.39
C LEU A 47 21.17 9.98 -4.14
N LYS A 48 21.29 10.49 -2.92
CA LYS A 48 21.01 11.88 -2.55
C LYS A 48 22.17 12.49 -1.76
N ASP A 49 22.38 13.79 -1.99
CA ASP A 49 23.34 14.54 -1.20
C ASP A 49 22.97 14.57 0.28
N GLU A 50 23.96 14.36 1.15
CA GLU A 50 23.82 14.38 2.61
C GLU A 50 23.27 15.72 3.15
N GLN A 51 23.46 16.82 2.41
CA GLN A 51 23.05 18.18 2.82
C GLN A 51 21.54 18.32 3.01
N GLU A 52 20.73 17.50 2.34
CA GLU A 52 19.28 17.47 2.49
C GLU A 52 18.75 16.36 3.41
N SER A 53 19.67 15.56 4.00
CA SER A 53 19.31 14.41 4.82
C SER A 53 19.43 14.72 6.31
N ASN A 54 18.50 14.18 7.10
CA ASN A 54 18.65 14.17 8.57
C ASN A 54 19.72 13.19 9.05
N PHE A 55 20.21 12.31 8.17
CA PHE A 55 21.17 11.26 8.44
C PHE A 55 22.51 11.60 7.81
N ILE A 56 23.57 11.52 8.60
CA ILE A 56 24.96 11.72 8.17
C ILE A 56 25.69 10.40 8.37
N PHE A 57 26.17 9.83 7.28
CA PHE A 57 26.91 8.57 7.30
C PHE A 57 28.40 8.81 7.15
N THR A 58 29.19 8.15 8.00
CA THR A 58 30.67 8.15 7.94
C THR A 58 31.20 6.74 8.08
N ASN A 59 32.45 6.51 7.66
CA ASN A 59 33.09 5.18 7.69
C ASN A 59 32.22 4.10 6.99
N ILE A 60 31.64 4.46 5.85
CA ILE A 60 30.73 3.60 5.10
C ILE A 60 31.50 2.47 4.44
N VAL A 61 31.12 1.23 4.74
CA VAL A 61 31.58 0.01 4.07
C VAL A 61 30.35 -0.70 3.53
N ILE A 62 30.00 -0.44 2.28
CA ILE A 62 28.93 -1.09 1.54
C ILE A 62 29.48 -1.56 0.19
N PRO A 63 28.90 -2.59 -0.45
CA PRO A 63 29.28 -2.99 -1.79
C PRO A 63 28.92 -1.92 -2.82
N GLU A 64 29.76 -1.81 -3.87
CA GLU A 64 29.47 -0.90 -5.00
C GLU A 64 28.18 -1.30 -5.73
N PHE A 65 27.91 -2.61 -5.80
CA PHE A 65 26.74 -3.13 -6.49
C PHE A 65 25.63 -3.45 -5.48
N LEU A 66 24.64 -2.59 -5.45
CA LEU A 66 23.45 -2.70 -4.63
C LEU A 66 22.18 -2.53 -5.46
N GLN A 67 21.05 -2.96 -4.93
CA GLN A 67 19.74 -2.77 -5.53
C GLN A 67 18.77 -2.15 -4.51
N ILE A 68 17.79 -1.41 -5.01
CA ILE A 68 16.73 -0.81 -4.20
C ILE A 68 15.39 -1.21 -4.79
N VAL A 69 14.50 -1.70 -3.93
CA VAL A 69 13.08 -1.88 -4.24
C VAL A 69 12.33 -0.71 -3.62
N PHE A 70 11.70 0.10 -4.47
CA PHE A 70 11.05 1.33 -4.04
C PHE A 70 9.67 1.10 -3.42
N GLN A 71 9.25 2.00 -2.55
CA GLN A 71 7.95 1.99 -1.89
C GLN A 71 6.78 2.02 -2.88
N ASN A 72 6.84 2.86 -3.91
CA ASN A 72 5.87 2.84 -5.00
C ASN A 72 6.42 1.96 -6.13
N PRO A 73 5.84 0.78 -6.39
CA PRO A 73 6.36 -0.13 -7.39
C PRO A 73 6.28 0.44 -8.82
N GLU A 74 5.36 1.37 -9.10
CA GLU A 74 5.25 2.02 -10.42
C GLU A 74 6.48 2.86 -10.76
N ASN A 75 7.10 3.49 -9.75
CA ASN A 75 8.26 4.35 -9.96
C ASN A 75 9.53 3.59 -10.38
N GLN A 76 9.52 2.28 -10.27
CA GLN A 76 10.66 1.42 -10.64
C GLN A 76 10.53 0.86 -12.05
N ILE A 77 9.33 0.87 -12.63
CA ILE A 77 9.07 0.33 -13.97
C ILE A 77 9.66 1.26 -15.04
N LEU A 78 10.49 0.68 -15.91
CA LEU A 78 11.19 1.40 -16.97
C LEU A 78 10.80 0.92 -18.36
N SER A 79 10.32 -0.32 -18.50
CA SER A 79 10.10 -0.98 -19.79
C SER A 79 8.62 -1.04 -20.16
N HIS A 80 8.35 -1.26 -21.46
CA HIS A 80 6.99 -1.36 -21.98
C HIS A 80 6.42 -2.78 -21.94
N THR A 81 7.25 -3.79 -21.72
CA THR A 81 6.82 -5.19 -21.59
C THR A 81 7.37 -5.80 -20.31
N LEU A 82 6.68 -6.81 -19.78
CA LEU A 82 7.12 -7.53 -18.58
C LEU A 82 8.43 -8.27 -18.83
N GLU A 83 8.64 -8.83 -20.04
CA GLU A 83 9.89 -9.50 -20.40
C GLU A 83 11.06 -8.52 -20.42
N SER A 84 10.89 -7.36 -21.06
CA SER A 84 11.93 -6.32 -21.10
C SER A 84 12.24 -5.77 -19.72
N GLU A 85 11.24 -5.62 -18.86
CA GLU A 85 11.43 -5.19 -17.46
C GLU A 85 12.27 -6.19 -16.67
N LEU A 86 11.98 -7.48 -16.82
CA LEU A 86 12.73 -8.54 -16.15
C LEU A 86 14.17 -8.69 -16.71
N ALA A 87 14.36 -8.43 -18.00
CA ALA A 87 15.65 -8.50 -18.69
C ALA A 87 16.57 -7.32 -18.36
N PHE A 88 15.99 -6.14 -18.13
CA PHE A 88 16.68 -4.84 -18.11
C PHE A 88 17.95 -4.81 -17.25
N ALA A 89 17.87 -5.27 -16.00
CA ALA A 89 19.01 -5.26 -15.09
C ALA A 89 20.14 -6.20 -15.56
N SER A 90 19.80 -7.29 -16.23
CA SER A 90 20.76 -8.25 -16.80
C SER A 90 21.39 -7.74 -18.09
N GLU A 91 20.64 -7.04 -18.92
CA GLU A 91 21.14 -6.39 -20.13
C GLU A 91 22.16 -5.30 -19.81
N CYS A 92 21.91 -4.52 -18.74
CA CYS A 92 22.87 -3.54 -18.23
C CYS A 92 24.22 -4.16 -17.80
N GLN A 93 24.23 -5.44 -17.45
CA GLN A 93 25.45 -6.19 -17.14
C GLN A 93 26.14 -6.80 -18.36
N THR A 94 25.65 -6.51 -19.58
CA THR A 94 26.20 -7.04 -20.85
C THR A 94 26.32 -8.55 -20.92
N ILE A 95 25.31 -9.26 -20.39
CA ILE A 95 25.23 -10.74 -20.43
C ILE A 95 25.01 -11.22 -21.87
N HIS A 96 25.64 -12.33 -22.25
CA HIS A 96 25.47 -12.90 -23.58
C HIS A 96 24.01 -13.32 -23.86
N PRO A 97 23.44 -13.10 -25.07
CA PRO A 97 22.03 -13.35 -25.36
C PRO A 97 21.51 -14.73 -25.00
N GLN A 98 22.31 -15.80 -25.19
CA GLN A 98 21.91 -17.16 -24.82
C GLN A 98 21.78 -17.34 -23.30
N GLU A 99 22.75 -16.80 -22.55
CA GLU A 99 22.72 -16.82 -21.06
C GLU A 99 21.55 -15.99 -20.53
N LEU A 100 21.26 -14.85 -21.18
CA LEU A 100 20.11 -14.03 -20.85
C LEU A 100 18.79 -14.80 -20.99
N GLN A 101 18.61 -15.55 -22.08
CA GLN A 101 17.38 -16.32 -22.31
C GLN A 101 17.17 -17.44 -21.27
N GLU A 102 18.24 -18.15 -20.90
CA GLU A 102 18.19 -19.17 -19.85
C GLU A 102 17.84 -18.53 -18.49
N LYS A 103 18.46 -17.40 -18.20
CA LYS A 103 18.20 -16.66 -16.98
C LYS A 103 16.77 -16.12 -16.91
N LEU A 104 16.24 -15.57 -18.00
CA LEU A 104 14.84 -15.11 -18.08
C LEU A 104 13.87 -16.25 -17.80
N THR A 105 14.08 -17.44 -18.37
CA THR A 105 13.25 -18.60 -18.09
C THR A 105 13.21 -18.96 -16.61
N LEU A 106 14.33 -18.86 -15.92
CA LEU A 106 14.41 -19.09 -14.46
C LEU A 106 13.67 -18.01 -13.68
N LEU A 107 13.87 -16.74 -14.04
CA LEU A 107 13.21 -15.62 -13.36
C LEU A 107 11.70 -15.61 -13.57
N GLN A 108 11.26 -15.98 -14.77
CA GLN A 108 9.84 -16.14 -15.11
C GLN A 108 9.17 -17.20 -14.23
N SER A 109 9.88 -18.28 -13.89
CA SER A 109 9.36 -19.32 -12.99
C SER A 109 9.09 -18.83 -11.56
N ASP A 110 9.75 -17.77 -11.12
CA ASP A 110 9.51 -17.13 -9.83
C ASP A 110 8.18 -16.29 -9.83
N LEU A 111 7.60 -16.04 -11.03
CA LEU A 111 6.40 -15.22 -11.24
C LEU A 111 5.28 -15.99 -11.95
N PRO A 112 4.80 -17.10 -11.38
CA PRO A 112 3.90 -18.05 -12.08
C PRO A 112 2.51 -17.49 -12.40
N PHE A 113 2.18 -16.31 -11.88
CA PHE A 113 0.92 -15.62 -12.17
C PHE A 113 0.98 -14.78 -13.46
N ILE A 114 2.15 -14.65 -14.09
CA ILE A 114 2.32 -13.96 -15.36
C ILE A 114 2.31 -15.01 -16.48
N HIS A 115 1.33 -14.92 -17.37
CA HIS A 115 1.18 -15.84 -18.50
C HIS A 115 1.47 -15.19 -19.86
N ASP A 116 1.36 -13.86 -19.90
CA ASP A 116 1.63 -13.04 -21.09
C ASP A 116 2.71 -12.02 -20.75
N TRP A 117 3.92 -12.24 -21.27
CA TRP A 117 5.11 -11.44 -21.00
C TRP A 117 5.22 -10.20 -21.90
N ASP A 118 4.42 -10.12 -22.95
CA ASP A 118 4.34 -8.95 -23.83
C ASP A 118 3.44 -7.83 -23.26
N ARG A 119 2.75 -8.10 -22.15
CA ARG A 119 1.90 -7.11 -21.48
C ARG A 119 2.71 -5.95 -20.91
N HIS A 120 2.08 -4.78 -20.90
CA HIS A 120 2.63 -3.62 -20.19
C HIS A 120 2.62 -3.84 -18.67
N PRO A 121 3.72 -3.55 -17.95
CA PRO A 121 3.79 -3.72 -16.48
C PRO A 121 2.68 -3.02 -15.68
N GLU A 122 2.20 -1.86 -16.14
CA GLU A 122 1.09 -1.14 -15.50
C GLU A 122 -0.24 -1.91 -15.46
N THR A 123 -0.35 -3.02 -16.21
CA THR A 123 -1.52 -3.90 -16.17
C THR A 123 -1.51 -4.85 -14.96
N LEU A 124 -0.40 -4.93 -14.24
CA LEU A 124 -0.26 -5.70 -13.03
C LEU A 124 -1.00 -5.02 -11.86
N SER A 125 -1.45 -5.83 -10.89
CA SER A 125 -1.84 -5.28 -9.59
C SER A 125 -0.62 -4.81 -8.80
N GLY A 126 -0.81 -3.93 -7.83
CA GLY A 126 0.30 -3.42 -7.00
C GLY A 126 1.15 -4.54 -6.40
N GLY A 127 0.54 -5.59 -5.84
CA GLY A 127 1.30 -6.73 -5.30
C GLY A 127 2.03 -7.55 -6.36
N GLN A 128 1.46 -7.70 -7.56
CA GLN A 128 2.16 -8.36 -8.68
C GLN A 128 3.36 -7.54 -9.15
N MET A 129 3.22 -6.22 -9.15
CA MET A 129 4.28 -5.28 -9.53
C MET A 129 5.41 -5.28 -8.48
N GLU A 130 5.08 -5.32 -7.17
CA GLU A 130 6.09 -5.53 -6.12
C GLU A 130 6.88 -6.82 -6.31
N MET A 131 6.19 -7.92 -6.64
CA MET A 131 6.85 -9.20 -6.89
C MET A 131 7.79 -9.13 -8.11
N LEU A 132 7.35 -8.49 -9.20
CA LEU A 132 8.19 -8.25 -10.37
C LEU A 132 9.45 -7.46 -9.98
N ASN A 133 9.29 -6.35 -9.27
CA ASN A 133 10.41 -5.50 -8.84
C ASN A 133 11.38 -6.23 -7.92
N LEU A 134 10.88 -7.09 -7.04
CA LEU A 134 11.73 -7.94 -6.20
C LEU A 134 12.55 -8.92 -7.04
N VAL A 135 11.91 -9.65 -7.96
CA VAL A 135 12.62 -10.61 -8.82
C VAL A 135 13.64 -9.89 -9.69
N THR A 136 13.31 -8.73 -10.25
CA THR A 136 14.25 -7.91 -11.03
C THR A 136 15.43 -7.46 -10.18
N ALA A 137 15.20 -6.96 -8.95
CA ALA A 137 16.28 -6.53 -8.05
C ALA A 137 17.23 -7.69 -7.69
N PHE A 138 16.70 -8.88 -7.43
CA PHE A 138 17.52 -10.06 -7.12
C PHE A 138 18.12 -10.74 -8.35
N SER A 139 17.67 -10.42 -9.56
CA SER A 139 18.13 -11.06 -10.82
C SER A 139 19.63 -10.92 -11.05
N THR A 140 20.22 -9.82 -10.59
CA THR A 140 21.66 -9.52 -10.76
C THR A 140 22.53 -10.06 -9.63
N ASN A 141 21.93 -10.80 -8.69
CA ASN A 141 22.62 -11.36 -7.53
C ASN A 141 23.39 -10.32 -6.70
N PRO A 142 22.76 -9.20 -6.29
CA PRO A 142 23.41 -8.11 -5.59
C PRO A 142 23.87 -8.53 -4.20
N GLN A 143 24.95 -7.92 -3.69
CA GLN A 143 25.44 -8.18 -2.34
C GLN A 143 24.61 -7.45 -1.29
N LEU A 144 23.96 -6.35 -1.64
CA LEU A 144 23.08 -5.56 -0.77
C LEU A 144 21.78 -5.23 -1.51
N VAL A 145 20.67 -5.49 -0.84
CA VAL A 145 19.35 -5.06 -1.30
C VAL A 145 18.69 -4.21 -0.23
N PHE A 146 18.25 -3.03 -0.60
CA PHE A 146 17.33 -2.23 0.18
C PHE A 146 15.89 -2.50 -0.28
N ILE A 147 14.99 -2.66 0.67
CA ILE A 147 13.54 -2.76 0.41
C ILE A 147 12.86 -1.63 1.18
N ASP A 148 12.36 -0.62 0.47
CA ASP A 148 11.69 0.54 1.05
C ASP A 148 10.17 0.31 1.09
N ASP A 149 9.64 -0.07 2.25
CA ASP A 149 8.22 -0.43 2.47
C ASP A 149 7.67 -1.46 1.45
N GLY A 150 8.55 -2.19 0.75
CA GLY A 150 8.18 -3.26 -0.17
C GLY A 150 7.50 -4.41 0.58
N LEU A 151 6.72 -5.23 -0.13
CA LEU A 151 5.84 -6.27 0.36
C LEU A 151 4.56 -5.75 1.06
N SER A 152 4.32 -4.45 1.03
CA SER A 152 3.17 -3.83 1.68
C SER A 152 1.87 -4.00 0.90
N PHE A 153 1.93 -4.31 -0.41
CA PHE A 153 0.78 -4.69 -1.23
C PHE A 153 0.41 -6.17 -1.13
N LEU A 154 1.17 -6.96 -0.37
CA LEU A 154 0.94 -8.39 -0.23
C LEU A 154 0.10 -8.68 1.03
N ASN A 155 -0.82 -9.63 0.91
CA ASN A 155 -1.48 -10.19 2.09
C ASN A 155 -0.49 -11.04 2.91
N ASP A 156 -0.82 -11.34 4.16
CA ASP A 156 0.07 -12.01 5.12
C ASP A 156 0.63 -13.35 4.58
N ASP A 157 -0.20 -14.16 3.91
CA ASP A 157 0.22 -15.46 3.37
C ASP A 157 1.21 -15.27 2.21
N SER A 158 0.93 -14.33 1.30
CA SER A 158 1.83 -14.00 0.19
C SER A 158 3.11 -13.38 0.69
N LYS A 159 3.03 -12.46 1.68
CA LYS A 159 4.18 -11.83 2.31
C LYS A 159 5.12 -12.88 2.89
N LYS A 160 4.60 -13.86 3.65
CA LYS A 160 5.39 -14.95 4.21
C LYS A 160 6.12 -15.75 3.13
N ASN A 161 5.42 -16.15 2.06
CA ASN A 161 6.02 -16.90 0.95
C ASN A 161 7.15 -16.12 0.27
N TRP A 162 6.98 -14.78 0.10
CA TRP A 162 8.00 -13.95 -0.50
C TRP A 162 9.18 -13.68 0.43
N VAL A 163 8.97 -13.60 1.73
CA VAL A 163 10.06 -13.57 2.72
C VAL A 163 10.86 -14.87 2.67
N ASP A 164 10.22 -16.03 2.57
CA ASP A 164 10.90 -17.31 2.41
C ASP A 164 11.69 -17.36 1.08
N TRP A 165 11.14 -16.80 0.00
CA TRP A 165 11.84 -16.64 -1.27
C TRP A 165 13.09 -15.76 -1.13
N ILE A 166 12.97 -14.58 -0.49
CA ILE A 166 14.10 -13.69 -0.18
C ILE A 166 15.17 -14.44 0.62
N ARG A 167 14.80 -15.18 1.66
CA ARG A 167 15.72 -15.96 2.49
C ARG A 167 16.50 -16.99 1.68
N ASN A 168 15.86 -17.66 0.70
CA ASN A 168 16.52 -18.58 -0.21
C ASN A 168 17.57 -17.88 -1.09
N LYS A 169 17.35 -16.62 -1.47
CA LYS A 169 18.34 -15.82 -2.23
C LYS A 169 19.51 -15.37 -1.33
N ILE A 170 19.25 -15.04 -0.07
CA ILE A 170 20.25 -14.63 0.94
C ILE A 170 21.24 -15.77 1.29
N SER A 171 20.88 -17.04 1.08
CA SER A 171 21.75 -18.20 1.39
C SER A 171 23.15 -18.11 0.79
N ARG A 172 23.42 -17.13 -0.09
CA ARG A 172 24.71 -16.84 -0.74
C ARG A 172 25.52 -15.73 -0.08
N GLY A 173 25.10 -15.22 1.10
CA GLY A 173 25.83 -14.21 1.85
C GLY A 173 25.43 -12.77 1.57
N ASN A 174 24.29 -12.54 0.93
CA ASN A 174 23.75 -11.20 0.69
C ASN A 174 23.21 -10.58 1.98
N VAL A 175 23.20 -9.25 2.03
CA VAL A 175 22.54 -8.46 3.08
C VAL A 175 21.27 -7.86 2.50
N VAL A 176 20.16 -8.02 3.19
CA VAL A 176 18.90 -7.36 2.87
C VAL A 176 18.50 -6.47 4.03
N LEU A 177 18.35 -5.17 3.76
CA LEU A 177 17.80 -4.19 4.69
C LEU A 177 16.36 -3.86 4.26
N TRP A 178 15.40 -4.42 4.97
CA TRP A 178 13.99 -4.15 4.73
C TRP A 178 13.49 -3.09 5.71
N LEU A 179 13.27 -1.88 5.19
CA LEU A 179 12.67 -0.78 5.93
C LEU A 179 11.16 -0.85 5.77
N THR A 180 10.42 -0.86 6.87
CA THR A 180 8.97 -1.04 6.87
C THR A 180 8.26 -0.06 7.80
N SER A 181 7.04 0.30 7.46
CA SER A 181 6.11 1.05 8.32
C SER A 181 5.17 0.16 9.13
N ASP A 182 5.20 -1.16 8.90
CA ASP A 182 4.41 -2.14 9.64
C ASP A 182 5.30 -2.84 10.70
N PRO A 183 5.06 -2.60 12.00
CA PRO A 183 5.88 -3.22 13.04
C PRO A 183 5.70 -4.74 13.13
N THR A 184 4.64 -5.33 12.51
CA THR A 184 4.49 -6.79 12.47
C THR A 184 5.55 -7.45 11.58
N ASP A 185 6.10 -6.72 10.60
CA ASP A 185 7.16 -7.21 9.72
C ASP A 185 8.46 -7.49 10.45
N LEU A 186 8.68 -6.89 11.63
CA LEU A 186 9.81 -7.18 12.51
C LEU A 186 9.94 -8.68 12.86
N ALA A 187 8.83 -9.42 12.80
CA ALA A 187 8.84 -10.87 13.03
C ALA A 187 9.67 -11.64 12.00
N PHE A 188 9.87 -11.08 10.82
CA PHE A 188 10.60 -11.71 9.73
C PHE A 188 12.12 -11.44 9.77
N GLY A 189 12.59 -10.46 10.55
CA GLY A 189 14.01 -10.08 10.59
C GLY A 189 14.87 -11.02 11.43
N ASP A 190 16.09 -11.32 10.95
CA ASP A 190 17.14 -11.94 11.75
C ASP A 190 17.60 -10.99 12.86
N THR A 191 17.63 -9.69 12.55
CA THR A 191 17.71 -8.60 13.54
C THR A 191 16.59 -7.59 13.33
N LYS A 192 16.19 -6.93 14.39
CA LYS A 192 15.08 -6.00 14.45
C LYS A 192 15.58 -4.64 14.89
N TRP A 193 15.19 -3.60 14.19
CA TRP A 193 15.63 -2.24 14.43
C TRP A 193 14.46 -1.26 14.39
N GLU A 194 14.61 -0.14 15.07
CA GLU A 194 13.69 0.99 14.99
C GLU A 194 14.44 2.24 14.53
N LEU A 195 13.88 2.92 13.51
CA LEU A 195 14.39 4.16 12.93
C LEU A 195 13.43 5.31 13.19
N SER A 196 13.96 6.40 13.72
CA SER A 196 13.29 7.69 13.81
C SER A 196 14.19 8.81 13.26
N LEU A 197 13.69 10.04 13.20
CA LEU A 197 14.48 11.20 12.78
C LEU A 197 15.59 11.58 13.78
N SER A 198 15.63 10.95 14.95
CA SER A 198 16.57 11.28 16.04
C SER A 198 17.20 10.08 16.71
N ASP A 199 16.81 8.85 16.33
CA ASP A 199 17.29 7.64 16.98
C ASP A 199 17.28 6.45 16.03
N PHE A 200 18.25 5.56 16.19
CA PHE A 200 18.35 4.27 15.52
C PHE A 200 18.84 3.22 16.50
N ARG A 201 18.00 2.25 16.81
CA ARG A 201 18.27 1.28 17.86
C ARG A 201 17.84 -0.14 17.50
N SER A 202 18.54 -1.12 18.04
CA SER A 202 18.09 -2.52 17.97
C SER A 202 16.91 -2.77 18.90
N LEU A 203 16.03 -3.69 18.51
CA LEU A 203 14.87 -4.12 19.28
C LEU A 203 15.02 -5.59 19.66
N ASP A 204 14.86 -5.89 20.94
CA ASP A 204 14.81 -7.28 21.44
C ASP A 204 13.43 -7.93 21.19
N THR A 205 12.38 -7.13 21.23
CA THR A 205 10.99 -7.59 21.08
C THR A 205 10.22 -6.70 20.11
N ILE A 206 9.19 -7.26 19.52
CA ILE A 206 8.24 -6.50 18.68
C ILE A 206 7.43 -5.58 19.61
N PRO A 207 7.25 -4.30 19.27
CA PRO A 207 6.41 -3.39 20.05
C PRO A 207 4.98 -3.92 20.22
N ASP A 208 4.41 -3.77 21.40
CA ASP A 208 3.01 -4.14 21.63
C ASP A 208 2.09 -3.17 20.88
N LEU A 209 1.23 -3.73 20.04
CA LEU A 209 0.36 -2.98 19.15
C LEU A 209 -1.05 -2.90 19.75
N ASN A 210 -1.39 -1.77 20.33
CA ASN A 210 -2.74 -1.53 20.78
C ASN A 210 -3.70 -1.47 19.58
N ARG A 211 -4.65 -2.41 19.53
CA ARG A 211 -5.71 -2.44 18.50
C ARG A 211 -6.91 -1.66 19.00
N TYR A 212 -7.47 -0.80 18.14
CA TYR A 212 -8.69 -0.08 18.45
C TYR A 212 -9.83 -0.62 17.60
N ARG A 213 -10.81 -1.21 18.27
CA ARG A 213 -12.10 -1.59 17.69
C ARG A 213 -13.10 -0.51 18.01
N TYR A 214 -13.62 0.11 16.99
CA TYR A 214 -14.65 1.13 17.15
C TYR A 214 -16.01 0.57 16.81
N ARG A 215 -17.02 1.00 17.57
CA ARG A 215 -18.40 0.63 17.33
C ARG A 215 -19.13 1.77 16.64
N HIS A 216 -19.92 1.44 15.65
CA HIS A 216 -20.74 2.38 14.91
C HIS A 216 -22.21 1.93 14.89
N PRO A 217 -23.19 2.84 14.60
CA PRO A 217 -24.59 2.47 14.52
C PRO A 217 -24.84 1.55 13.31
N LYS A 218 -25.95 0.83 13.33
CA LYS A 218 -26.45 0.13 12.15
C LYS A 218 -26.68 1.11 11.00
N GLY A 219 -26.58 0.61 9.78
CA GLY A 219 -26.80 1.40 8.57
C GLY A 219 -28.01 0.95 7.77
N ASP A 220 -28.24 1.67 6.67
CA ASP A 220 -29.31 1.39 5.70
C ASP A 220 -28.74 1.10 4.30
N LEU A 221 -27.41 0.89 4.20
CA LEU A 221 -26.77 0.53 2.94
C LEU A 221 -27.11 -0.91 2.57
N ALA A 222 -27.55 -1.12 1.33
CA ALA A 222 -27.79 -2.42 0.75
C ALA A 222 -26.96 -2.56 -0.53
N ILE A 223 -26.33 -3.73 -0.70
CA ILE A 223 -25.67 -4.13 -1.93
C ILE A 223 -26.18 -5.52 -2.29
N LYS A 224 -26.64 -5.63 -3.53
CA LYS A 224 -27.07 -6.91 -4.08
C LYS A 224 -26.52 -7.08 -5.49
N PHE A 225 -25.99 -8.25 -5.76
CA PHE A 225 -25.67 -8.69 -7.11
C PHE A 225 -25.97 -10.18 -7.27
N ASN A 226 -26.43 -10.55 -8.47
CA ASN A 226 -26.85 -11.90 -8.81
C ASN A 226 -26.17 -12.31 -10.12
N ASP A 227 -25.62 -13.51 -10.15
CA ASP A 227 -24.99 -14.15 -11.31
C ASP A 227 -24.06 -13.21 -12.08
N LEU A 228 -23.27 -12.42 -11.33
CA LEU A 228 -22.41 -11.37 -11.86
C LEU A 228 -21.25 -11.99 -12.64
N LEU A 229 -21.11 -11.62 -13.93
CA LEU A 229 -20.03 -12.01 -14.81
C LEU A 229 -19.37 -10.78 -15.42
N PHE A 230 -18.04 -10.77 -15.41
CA PHE A 230 -17.25 -9.74 -16.08
C PHE A 230 -15.88 -10.24 -16.52
N SER A 231 -15.50 -9.90 -17.77
CA SER A 231 -14.17 -10.10 -18.35
C SER A 231 -13.63 -8.80 -18.92
N TYR A 232 -12.33 -8.61 -18.89
CA TYR A 232 -11.70 -7.55 -19.69
C TYR A 232 -11.53 -8.04 -21.15
N SER A 233 -11.73 -7.16 -22.12
CA SER A 233 -11.81 -7.47 -23.56
C SER A 233 -10.62 -8.24 -24.21
N LYS A 234 -9.57 -8.50 -23.45
CA LYS A 234 -8.38 -9.25 -23.86
C LYS A 234 -8.08 -10.46 -22.97
N SER A 235 -9.00 -10.82 -22.09
CA SER A 235 -8.80 -11.95 -21.16
C SER A 235 -9.56 -13.17 -21.63
N ASP A 236 -8.90 -14.33 -21.72
CA ASP A 236 -9.51 -15.61 -22.03
C ASP A 236 -10.36 -16.17 -20.88
N TYR A 237 -10.25 -15.58 -19.69
CA TYR A 237 -10.95 -15.99 -18.48
C TYR A 237 -11.65 -14.83 -17.80
N PRO A 238 -12.85 -15.03 -17.25
CA PRO A 238 -13.56 -14.01 -16.51
C PRO A 238 -12.81 -13.64 -15.21
N VAL A 239 -12.80 -12.35 -14.92
CA VAL A 239 -12.27 -11.83 -13.63
C VAL A 239 -13.30 -12.02 -12.52
N ILE A 240 -14.58 -11.93 -12.88
CA ILE A 240 -15.72 -12.20 -12.01
C ILE A 240 -16.58 -13.22 -12.70
N ASP A 241 -16.82 -14.35 -12.03
CA ASP A 241 -17.60 -15.47 -12.57
C ASP A 241 -18.65 -15.94 -11.57
N ASN A 242 -19.91 -15.71 -11.94
CA ASN A 242 -21.09 -16.12 -11.18
C ASN A 242 -21.09 -15.67 -9.71
N TRP A 243 -20.71 -14.41 -9.44
CA TRP A 243 -20.72 -13.90 -8.07
C TRP A 243 -22.12 -13.47 -7.63
N ASN A 244 -22.41 -13.81 -6.39
CA ASN A 244 -23.67 -13.50 -5.74
C ASN A 244 -23.44 -12.85 -4.39
N CYS A 245 -24.24 -11.83 -4.04
CA CYS A 245 -24.18 -11.15 -2.76
C CYS A 245 -25.52 -10.53 -2.42
N ASP A 246 -25.93 -10.62 -1.17
CA ASP A 246 -27.07 -9.91 -0.63
C ASP A 246 -26.74 -9.40 0.77
N ILE A 247 -26.44 -8.11 0.87
CA ILE A 247 -26.12 -7.40 2.11
C ILE A 247 -27.14 -6.31 2.28
N ASN A 248 -27.77 -6.31 3.45
CA ASN A 248 -28.78 -5.33 3.82
C ASN A 248 -28.45 -4.73 5.18
N GLN A 249 -28.85 -3.47 5.40
CA GLN A 249 -28.69 -2.76 6.67
C GLN A 249 -27.23 -2.62 7.13
N ALA A 250 -26.31 -2.48 6.18
CA ALA A 250 -24.91 -2.24 6.49
C ALA A 250 -24.61 -0.76 6.78
N ARG A 251 -23.65 -0.49 7.67
CA ARG A 251 -23.00 0.81 7.81
C ARG A 251 -21.66 0.79 7.07
N SER A 252 -20.97 -0.34 7.14
CA SER A 252 -19.67 -0.55 6.53
C SER A 252 -19.57 -1.97 5.98
N ILE A 253 -19.04 -2.11 4.76
CA ILE A 253 -18.87 -3.39 4.09
C ILE A 253 -17.38 -3.57 3.77
N GLY A 254 -16.79 -4.66 4.22
CA GLY A 254 -15.44 -5.06 3.85
C GLY A 254 -15.46 -6.04 2.69
N LEU A 255 -14.65 -5.79 1.68
CA LEU A 255 -14.40 -6.71 0.57
C LEU A 255 -13.00 -7.26 0.75
N ILE A 256 -12.86 -8.55 1.06
CA ILE A 256 -11.58 -9.23 1.25
C ILE A 256 -11.37 -10.31 0.19
N GLY A 257 -10.14 -10.65 -0.10
CA GLY A 257 -9.77 -11.69 -1.06
C GLY A 257 -8.33 -11.55 -1.49
N LYS A 258 -7.81 -12.58 -2.14
CA LYS A 258 -6.43 -12.61 -2.67
C LYS A 258 -6.21 -11.54 -3.73
N ASN A 259 -4.93 -11.18 -3.95
CA ASN A 259 -4.56 -10.25 -5.02
C ASN A 259 -4.92 -10.83 -6.40
N GLY A 260 -5.35 -9.95 -7.32
CA GLY A 260 -5.76 -10.35 -8.67
C GLY A 260 -7.16 -10.98 -8.77
N LYS A 261 -7.89 -11.15 -7.66
CA LYS A 261 -9.22 -11.78 -7.63
C LYS A 261 -10.39 -10.83 -7.93
N GLY A 262 -10.15 -9.65 -8.51
CA GLY A 262 -11.23 -8.78 -8.99
C GLY A 262 -11.82 -7.82 -7.95
N LYS A 263 -11.18 -7.57 -6.79
CA LYS A 263 -11.66 -6.61 -5.78
C LYS A 263 -11.88 -5.20 -6.38
N THR A 264 -10.86 -4.67 -7.03
CA THR A 264 -10.93 -3.34 -7.70
C THR A 264 -11.92 -3.36 -8.89
N THR A 265 -12.05 -4.50 -9.59
CA THR A 265 -13.05 -4.67 -10.66
C THR A 265 -14.47 -4.60 -10.09
N LEU A 266 -14.71 -5.25 -8.95
CA LEU A 266 -16.02 -5.17 -8.27
C LEU A 266 -16.33 -3.73 -7.81
N SER A 267 -15.35 -2.99 -7.31
CA SER A 267 -15.51 -1.57 -6.99
C SER A 267 -15.97 -0.75 -8.21
N LYS A 268 -15.34 -0.96 -9.37
CA LYS A 268 -15.69 -0.29 -10.61
C LYS A 268 -17.09 -0.66 -11.10
N LEU A 269 -17.51 -1.90 -10.91
CA LEU A 269 -18.89 -2.35 -11.20
C LEU A 269 -19.92 -1.72 -10.24
N ILE A 270 -19.61 -1.67 -8.92
CA ILE A 270 -20.48 -1.03 -7.92
C ILE A 270 -20.71 0.45 -8.24
N THR A 271 -19.70 1.14 -8.74
CA THR A 271 -19.77 2.56 -9.11
C THR A 271 -20.36 2.81 -10.48
N GLY A 272 -20.55 1.76 -11.29
CA GLY A 272 -21.03 1.88 -12.68
C GLY A 272 -19.97 2.43 -13.64
N LEU A 273 -18.70 2.48 -13.27
CA LEU A 273 -17.59 2.86 -14.15
C LEU A 273 -17.36 1.83 -15.26
N ILE A 274 -17.69 0.58 -14.98
CA ILE A 274 -17.76 -0.51 -15.96
C ILE A 274 -19.08 -1.24 -15.77
N LEU A 275 -19.57 -1.89 -16.83
CA LEU A 275 -20.83 -2.65 -16.79
C LEU A 275 -20.53 -4.15 -16.82
N PRO A 276 -21.32 -4.98 -16.10
CA PRO A 276 -21.16 -6.42 -16.15
C PRO A 276 -21.59 -6.99 -17.52
N GLU A 277 -21.02 -8.10 -17.93
CA GLU A 277 -21.45 -8.84 -19.14
C GLU A 277 -22.77 -9.59 -18.89
N LYS A 278 -22.93 -10.12 -17.67
CA LYS A 278 -24.16 -10.78 -17.21
C LYS A 278 -24.42 -10.43 -15.76
N GLY A 279 -25.65 -10.64 -15.35
CA GLY A 279 -26.11 -10.33 -14.00
C GLY A 279 -26.43 -8.86 -13.80
N ASP A 280 -26.82 -8.51 -12.60
CA ASP A 280 -27.09 -7.14 -12.18
C ASP A 280 -26.41 -6.82 -10.86
N ILE A 281 -26.12 -5.55 -10.66
CA ILE A 281 -25.57 -5.03 -9.42
C ILE A 281 -26.37 -3.82 -8.98
N GLN A 282 -26.83 -3.85 -7.74
CA GLN A 282 -27.61 -2.81 -7.15
C GLN A 282 -26.99 -2.33 -5.85
N ILE A 283 -26.79 -1.01 -5.74
CA ILE A 283 -26.42 -0.36 -4.50
C ILE A 283 -27.51 0.64 -4.12
N GLN A 284 -28.00 0.54 -2.90
CA GLN A 284 -29.10 1.37 -2.43
C GLN A 284 -28.82 1.88 -1.01
N LEU A 285 -29.21 3.12 -0.77
CA LEU A 285 -29.23 3.74 0.55
C LEU A 285 -30.64 4.29 0.80
N LYS A 286 -31.36 3.71 1.78
CA LYS A 286 -32.76 4.09 2.04
C LYS A 286 -33.64 4.03 0.77
N LYS A 287 -33.46 2.98 -0.04
CA LYS A 287 -34.14 2.75 -1.32
C LYS A 287 -33.85 3.78 -2.44
N LYS A 288 -32.73 4.54 -2.30
CA LYS A 288 -32.25 5.47 -3.34
C LYS A 288 -30.83 5.09 -3.75
N VAL A 289 -30.45 5.46 -4.96
CA VAL A 289 -29.05 5.33 -5.40
C VAL A 289 -28.20 6.37 -4.63
N PRO A 290 -27.18 5.93 -3.88
CA PRO A 290 -26.33 6.85 -3.12
C PRO A 290 -25.36 7.61 -4.03
N ARG A 291 -24.91 8.77 -3.56
CA ARG A 291 -23.75 9.46 -4.14
C ARG A 291 -22.48 8.79 -3.60
N ILE A 292 -21.62 8.31 -4.48
CA ILE A 292 -20.45 7.52 -4.14
C ILE A 292 -19.19 8.31 -4.48
N ALA A 293 -18.23 8.34 -3.57
CA ALA A 293 -16.86 8.72 -3.86
C ALA A 293 -15.95 7.50 -3.75
N THR A 294 -14.97 7.41 -4.64
CA THR A 294 -13.96 6.35 -4.63
C THR A 294 -12.58 6.95 -4.36
N LEU A 295 -11.76 6.22 -3.63
CA LEU A 295 -10.33 6.42 -3.58
C LEU A 295 -9.65 5.13 -4.01
N ASP A 296 -8.93 5.21 -5.13
CA ASP A 296 -8.21 4.09 -5.70
C ASP A 296 -6.93 3.75 -4.91
N GLN A 297 -6.35 2.61 -5.22
CA GLN A 297 -5.11 2.12 -4.63
C GLN A 297 -3.94 3.11 -4.80
N PHE A 298 -3.92 3.89 -5.88
CA PHE A 298 -2.91 4.90 -6.20
C PHE A 298 -3.52 6.30 -6.10
N PRO A 299 -3.42 6.95 -4.92
CA PRO A 299 -4.13 8.21 -4.66
C PRO A 299 -3.65 9.39 -5.52
N GLU A 300 -2.41 9.36 -6.01
CA GLU A 300 -1.85 10.36 -6.92
C GLU A 300 -2.61 10.44 -8.24
N ARG A 301 -3.15 9.32 -8.72
CA ARG A 301 -3.96 9.27 -9.96
C ARG A 301 -5.25 10.08 -9.86
N MET A 302 -5.77 10.27 -8.64
CA MET A 302 -6.98 11.05 -8.40
C MET A 302 -6.75 12.54 -8.65
N LEU A 303 -5.56 13.04 -8.33
CA LEU A 303 -5.19 14.45 -8.53
C LEU A 303 -4.61 14.69 -9.94
N GLY A 304 -3.87 13.73 -10.49
CA GLY A 304 -3.16 13.94 -11.74
C GLY A 304 -2.18 15.10 -11.62
N ALA A 305 -2.38 16.13 -12.44
CA ALA A 305 -1.58 17.37 -12.38
C ALA A 305 -2.13 18.42 -11.39
N ASP A 306 -3.28 18.16 -10.77
CA ASP A 306 -3.94 19.09 -9.85
C ASP A 306 -3.35 19.06 -8.44
N THR A 307 -3.76 20.01 -7.61
CA THR A 307 -3.37 20.09 -6.21
C THR A 307 -4.53 19.75 -5.29
N LEU A 308 -4.25 19.52 -4.00
CA LEU A 308 -5.30 19.33 -3.02
C LEU A 308 -6.19 20.57 -2.86
N ALA A 309 -5.64 21.77 -3.07
CA ALA A 309 -6.39 23.01 -3.04
C ALA A 309 -7.39 23.09 -4.21
N SER A 310 -6.97 22.70 -5.42
CA SER A 310 -7.88 22.66 -6.59
C SER A 310 -8.98 21.63 -6.39
N LEU A 311 -8.66 20.42 -5.92
CA LEU A 311 -9.66 19.40 -5.60
C LEU A 311 -10.72 19.91 -4.63
N VAL A 312 -10.33 20.55 -3.52
CA VAL A 312 -11.29 21.12 -2.56
C VAL A 312 -12.14 22.21 -3.19
N SER A 313 -11.54 23.07 -4.02
CA SER A 313 -12.26 24.11 -4.75
C SER A 313 -13.29 23.51 -5.72
N ASP A 314 -12.92 22.49 -6.48
CA ASP A 314 -13.81 21.80 -7.41
C ASP A 314 -14.95 21.08 -6.70
N LEU A 315 -14.69 20.46 -5.55
CA LEU A 315 -15.74 19.87 -4.73
C LEU A 315 -16.76 20.91 -4.25
N VAL A 316 -16.31 22.13 -3.93
CA VAL A 316 -17.19 23.25 -3.53
C VAL A 316 -17.98 23.78 -4.72
N ILE A 317 -17.30 24.07 -5.84
CA ILE A 317 -17.92 24.61 -7.07
C ILE A 317 -18.98 23.65 -7.62
N ASN A 318 -18.70 22.35 -7.61
CA ASN A 318 -19.62 21.31 -8.08
C ASN A 318 -20.66 20.87 -7.04
N HIS A 319 -20.82 21.61 -5.95
CA HIS A 319 -21.77 21.29 -4.85
C HIS A 319 -21.56 19.87 -4.25
N LYS A 320 -20.33 19.38 -4.27
CA LYS A 320 -19.92 18.11 -3.65
C LYS A 320 -19.32 18.30 -2.25
N MET A 321 -19.05 19.54 -1.85
CA MET A 321 -18.64 19.93 -0.50
C MET A 321 -19.30 21.26 -0.13
N ASN A 322 -19.89 21.34 1.05
CA ASN A 322 -20.39 22.60 1.56
C ASN A 322 -19.21 23.50 1.97
N SER A 323 -19.17 24.74 1.49
CA SER A 323 -18.11 25.71 1.81
C SER A 323 -17.86 25.89 3.32
N ARG A 324 -18.91 25.75 4.14
CA ARG A 324 -18.81 25.82 5.61
C ARG A 324 -18.03 24.63 6.20
N LEU A 325 -17.96 23.49 5.49
CA LEU A 325 -17.23 22.31 5.94
C LEU A 325 -15.75 22.37 5.60
N VAL A 326 -15.30 23.26 4.70
CA VAL A 326 -13.89 23.39 4.31
C VAL A 326 -13.01 23.66 5.52
N ASN A 327 -13.37 24.63 6.36
CA ASN A 327 -12.61 24.93 7.58
C ASN A 327 -12.61 23.75 8.57
N LYS A 328 -13.74 23.01 8.66
CA LYS A 328 -13.82 21.81 9.49
C LYS A 328 -12.91 20.70 8.95
N CYS A 329 -12.85 20.53 7.64
CA CYS A 329 -11.95 19.62 6.97
C CYS A 329 -10.48 19.97 7.26
N ILE A 330 -10.09 21.25 7.07
CA ILE A 330 -8.74 21.73 7.33
C ILE A 330 -8.34 21.52 8.81
N ASN A 331 -9.22 21.84 9.74
CA ASN A 331 -8.98 21.60 11.17
C ASN A 331 -8.81 20.10 11.47
N ARG A 332 -9.52 19.25 10.72
CA ARG A 332 -9.38 17.81 10.85
C ARG A 332 -8.03 17.32 10.34
N LEU A 333 -7.53 17.85 9.22
CA LEU A 333 -6.19 17.57 8.72
C LEU A 333 -5.13 17.92 9.79
N TYR A 334 -5.21 19.11 10.39
CA TYR A 334 -4.30 19.49 11.49
C TYR A 334 -4.39 18.56 12.71
N LYS A 335 -5.59 18.10 13.07
CA LYS A 335 -5.77 17.12 14.16
C LYS A 335 -4.97 15.83 13.90
N TYR A 336 -4.88 15.41 12.65
CA TYR A 336 -4.14 14.23 12.25
C TYR A 336 -2.70 14.55 11.76
N GLN A 337 -2.14 15.69 12.25
CA GLN A 337 -0.77 16.14 12.00
C GLN A 337 -0.45 16.40 10.51
N ILE A 338 -1.47 16.64 9.70
CA ILE A 338 -1.32 17.01 8.30
C ILE A 338 -1.38 18.53 8.18
N ASN A 339 -0.26 19.15 7.83
CA ASN A 339 -0.18 20.62 7.69
C ASN A 339 -0.71 21.05 6.32
N TRP A 340 -1.97 21.45 6.29
CA TRP A 340 -2.64 21.92 5.07
C TRP A 340 -1.87 23.02 4.33
N LYS A 341 -1.28 24.00 5.05
CA LYS A 341 -0.55 25.11 4.43
C LYS A 341 0.67 24.65 3.62
N ILE A 342 1.27 23.53 4.03
CA ILE A 342 2.43 22.97 3.33
C ILE A 342 2.00 22.19 2.10
N ILE A 343 1.00 21.32 2.22
CA ILE A 343 0.69 20.33 1.18
C ILE A 343 -0.33 20.78 0.14
N LYS A 344 -1.12 21.81 0.42
CA LYS A 344 -2.30 22.16 -0.38
C LYS A 344 -2.00 22.55 -1.84
N ASP A 345 -0.83 23.14 -2.08
CA ASP A 345 -0.39 23.64 -3.39
C ASP A 345 0.75 22.78 -3.99
N GLN A 346 1.16 21.69 -3.32
CA GLN A 346 2.17 20.78 -3.83
C GLN A 346 1.58 19.83 -4.89
N SER A 347 2.43 19.36 -5.80
CA SER A 347 2.11 18.24 -6.66
C SER A 347 1.84 16.99 -5.84
N ALA A 348 0.96 16.11 -6.32
CA ALA A 348 0.68 14.83 -5.66
C ALA A 348 1.94 13.98 -5.45
N LEU A 349 2.91 14.07 -6.36
CA LEU A 349 4.18 13.33 -6.30
C LEU A 349 5.15 13.86 -5.25
N ASP A 350 5.01 15.13 -4.84
CA ASP A 350 5.88 15.76 -3.83
C ASP A 350 5.36 15.54 -2.40
N ILE A 351 4.10 15.12 -2.25
CA ILE A 351 3.50 14.84 -0.95
C ILE A 351 3.83 13.40 -0.55
N PRO A 352 4.37 13.13 0.67
CA PRO A 352 4.56 11.77 1.14
C PRO A 352 3.27 10.95 1.01
N TRP A 353 3.36 9.80 0.38
CA TRP A 353 2.21 9.02 -0.10
C TRP A 353 1.16 8.72 0.97
N ALA A 354 1.61 8.32 2.16
CA ALA A 354 0.74 8.10 3.30
C ALA A 354 -0.01 9.36 3.75
N THR A 355 0.66 10.52 3.68
CA THR A 355 0.06 11.83 3.99
C THR A 355 -0.98 12.21 2.94
N LEU A 356 -0.66 12.03 1.66
CA LEU A 356 -1.59 12.29 0.56
C LEU A 356 -2.85 11.44 0.70
N ARG A 357 -2.70 10.14 0.91
CA ARG A 357 -3.81 9.20 1.07
C ARG A 357 -4.71 9.58 2.23
N LEU A 358 -4.15 9.82 3.41
CA LEU A 358 -4.93 10.22 4.58
C LEU A 358 -5.62 11.57 4.37
N ALA A 359 -4.95 12.53 3.71
CA ALA A 359 -5.54 13.83 3.37
C ALA A 359 -6.75 13.66 2.43
N LEU A 360 -6.65 12.85 1.39
CA LEU A 360 -7.75 12.59 0.45
C LEU A 360 -8.93 11.90 1.14
N ILE A 361 -8.69 10.90 1.99
CA ILE A 361 -9.75 10.24 2.76
C ILE A 361 -10.47 11.25 3.67
N ILE A 362 -9.73 12.14 4.33
CA ILE A 362 -10.32 13.18 5.19
C ILE A 362 -11.14 14.18 4.35
N ILE A 363 -10.63 14.61 3.21
CA ILE A 363 -11.36 15.53 2.30
C ILE A 363 -12.65 14.87 1.82
N LEU A 364 -12.60 13.64 1.32
CA LEU A 364 -13.78 12.90 0.87
C LEU A 364 -14.76 12.63 2.01
N GLY A 365 -14.28 12.37 3.22
CA GLY A 365 -15.11 12.22 4.41
C GLY A 365 -15.89 13.46 4.80
N HIS A 366 -15.44 14.66 4.40
CA HIS A 366 -16.15 15.94 4.61
C HIS A 366 -16.96 16.39 3.39
N SER A 367 -16.97 15.62 2.32
CA SER A 367 -17.76 15.89 1.11
C SER A 367 -19.25 15.54 1.29
N GLU A 368 -20.06 15.86 0.28
CA GLU A 368 -21.50 15.55 0.23
C GLU A 368 -21.81 14.14 -0.31
N TYR A 369 -20.78 13.28 -0.49
CA TYR A 369 -21.00 11.88 -0.85
C TYR A 369 -21.54 11.09 0.34
N ASP A 370 -22.43 10.14 0.05
CA ASP A 370 -23.09 9.31 1.05
C ASP A 370 -22.25 8.09 1.42
N VAL A 371 -21.60 7.48 0.42
CA VAL A 371 -20.78 6.27 0.52
C VAL A 371 -19.36 6.57 0.07
N LEU A 372 -18.40 6.13 0.84
CA LEU A 372 -16.98 6.13 0.45
C LEU A 372 -16.56 4.70 0.12
N ILE A 373 -15.98 4.50 -1.07
CA ILE A 373 -15.32 3.26 -1.44
C ILE A 373 -13.81 3.52 -1.41
N LEU A 374 -13.12 2.80 -0.54
CA LEU A 374 -11.68 2.98 -0.33
C LEU A 374 -10.97 1.67 -0.69
N ASP A 375 -10.11 1.74 -1.73
CA ASP A 375 -9.31 0.61 -2.17
C ASP A 375 -7.93 0.67 -1.51
N GLU A 376 -7.61 -0.34 -0.69
CA GLU A 376 -6.39 -0.50 0.09
C GLU A 376 -6.01 0.77 0.90
N PRO A 377 -6.90 1.35 1.72
CA PRO A 377 -6.65 2.64 2.37
C PRO A 377 -5.55 2.59 3.44
N THR A 378 -5.19 1.42 3.92
CA THR A 378 -4.12 1.22 4.91
C THR A 378 -2.74 1.11 4.30
N PHE A 379 -2.66 0.96 2.97
CA PHE A 379 -1.41 0.78 2.27
C PHE A 379 -0.48 1.98 2.45
N GLY A 380 0.80 1.72 2.78
CA GLY A 380 1.82 2.74 3.04
C GLY A 380 1.58 3.58 4.31
N LEU A 381 0.51 3.30 5.07
CA LEU A 381 0.29 3.97 6.36
C LEU A 381 1.10 3.30 7.46
N GLY A 382 1.90 4.08 8.18
CA GLY A 382 2.50 3.66 9.44
C GLY A 382 1.44 3.39 10.51
N TRP A 383 1.83 2.73 11.59
CA TRP A 383 0.90 2.34 12.65
C TRP A 383 0.09 3.52 13.20
N LYS A 384 0.74 4.66 13.50
CA LYS A 384 0.04 5.86 13.99
C LYS A 384 -0.95 6.43 13.00
N GLN A 385 -0.66 6.32 11.70
CA GLN A 385 -1.57 6.78 10.65
C GLN A 385 -2.75 5.83 10.46
N LYS A 386 -2.54 4.49 10.55
CA LYS A 386 -3.63 3.51 10.61
C LYS A 386 -4.56 3.80 11.80
N MET A 387 -3.98 4.19 12.94
CA MET A 387 -4.73 4.62 14.12
C MET A 387 -5.55 5.90 13.87
N SER A 388 -4.93 6.89 13.22
CA SER A 388 -5.60 8.14 12.84
C SER A 388 -6.76 7.88 11.88
N LEU A 389 -6.58 6.97 10.92
CA LEU A 389 -7.62 6.54 9.99
C LEU A 389 -8.77 5.84 10.73
N SER A 390 -8.47 4.96 11.67
CA SER A 390 -9.47 4.29 12.52
C SER A 390 -10.30 5.28 13.32
N LEU A 391 -9.65 6.27 13.95
CA LEU A 391 -10.33 7.36 14.66
C LEU A 391 -11.21 8.19 13.72
N PHE A 392 -10.74 8.46 12.53
CA PHE A 392 -11.50 9.20 11.53
C PHE A 392 -12.73 8.40 11.06
N PHE A 393 -12.61 7.09 10.84
CA PHE A 393 -13.76 6.24 10.51
C PHE A 393 -14.82 6.27 11.61
N GLN A 394 -14.43 6.20 12.88
CA GLN A 394 -15.37 6.33 13.98
C GLN A 394 -16.19 7.62 13.91
N GLU A 395 -15.53 8.74 13.54
CA GLU A 395 -16.20 10.03 13.45
C GLU A 395 -17.15 10.15 12.27
N ILE A 396 -16.77 9.63 11.08
CA ILE A 396 -17.59 9.78 9.87
C ILE A 396 -18.69 8.74 9.75
N LEU A 397 -18.49 7.52 10.28
CA LEU A 397 -19.48 6.43 10.18
C LEU A 397 -20.75 6.68 11.01
N VAL A 398 -20.85 7.77 11.72
CA VAL A 398 -22.10 8.24 12.29
C VAL A 398 -23.08 8.68 11.17
N ASN A 399 -22.58 9.35 10.13
CA ASN A 399 -23.38 9.95 9.08
C ASN A 399 -23.09 9.42 7.66
N LYS A 400 -21.98 8.72 7.48
CA LYS A 400 -21.53 8.17 6.19
C LYS A 400 -21.52 6.66 6.19
N TYR A 401 -21.34 6.10 5.01
CA TYR A 401 -21.24 4.67 4.76
C TYR A 401 -19.89 4.37 4.13
N LEU A 402 -19.36 3.17 4.37
CA LEU A 402 -18.04 2.75 3.92
C LEU A 402 -18.13 1.42 3.18
N ILE A 403 -17.43 1.34 2.05
CA ILE A 403 -17.03 0.09 1.44
C ILE A 403 -15.51 0.07 1.46
N LEU A 404 -14.95 -0.88 2.20
CA LEU A 404 -13.53 -1.00 2.44
C LEU A 404 -13.01 -2.22 1.69
N ILE A 405 -12.16 -2.00 0.70
CA ILE A 405 -11.49 -3.06 -0.04
C ILE A 405 -10.08 -3.17 0.54
N SER A 406 -9.74 -4.33 1.10
CA SER A 406 -8.39 -4.52 1.64
C SER A 406 -8.03 -5.99 1.77
N HIS A 407 -6.74 -6.26 1.69
CA HIS A 407 -6.17 -7.54 2.07
C HIS A 407 -5.89 -7.64 3.60
N ASP A 408 -5.86 -6.50 4.30
CA ASP A 408 -5.72 -6.43 5.76
C ASP A 408 -7.04 -6.86 6.44
N LYS A 409 -7.19 -8.19 6.58
CA LYS A 409 -8.39 -8.80 7.19
C LYS A 409 -8.66 -8.30 8.60
N VAL A 410 -7.61 -7.96 9.32
CA VAL A 410 -7.70 -7.47 10.70
C VAL A 410 -8.30 -6.08 10.71
N PHE A 411 -7.78 -5.17 9.88
CA PHE A 411 -8.30 -3.81 9.75
C PHE A 411 -9.76 -3.82 9.27
N VAL A 412 -10.09 -4.66 8.29
CA VAL A 412 -11.48 -4.85 7.83
C VAL A 412 -12.37 -5.34 8.97
N SER A 413 -11.94 -6.33 9.74
CA SER A 413 -12.75 -6.88 10.84
C SER A 413 -12.94 -5.91 12.00
N ASP A 414 -12.02 -4.96 12.18
CA ASP A 414 -12.13 -3.94 13.22
C ASP A 414 -13.07 -2.78 12.84
N HIS A 415 -13.43 -2.64 11.55
CA HIS A 415 -14.20 -1.48 11.04
C HIS A 415 -15.49 -1.83 10.30
N CYS A 416 -15.65 -3.06 9.80
CA CYS A 416 -16.78 -3.42 8.95
C CYS A 416 -17.80 -4.33 9.66
N ASP A 417 -19.09 -4.00 9.55
CA ASP A 417 -20.19 -4.82 10.11
C ASP A 417 -20.62 -5.94 9.17
N TYR A 418 -20.28 -5.86 7.89
CA TYR A 418 -20.38 -6.97 6.95
C TYR A 418 -19.05 -7.18 6.23
N ILE A 419 -18.70 -8.44 6.00
CA ILE A 419 -17.49 -8.82 5.27
C ILE A 419 -17.90 -9.78 4.16
N TYR A 420 -17.59 -9.44 2.92
CA TYR A 420 -17.73 -10.31 1.77
C TYR A 420 -16.33 -10.85 1.40
N ASP A 421 -16.16 -12.15 1.63
CA ASP A 421 -14.96 -12.87 1.18
C ASP A 421 -15.17 -13.28 -0.29
N ILE A 422 -14.42 -12.65 -1.18
CA ILE A 422 -14.52 -12.85 -2.62
C ILE A 422 -14.05 -14.25 -3.04
N ASP A 423 -13.00 -14.78 -2.38
CA ASP A 423 -12.48 -16.10 -2.70
C ASP A 423 -13.47 -17.21 -2.32
N ALA A 424 -14.15 -17.08 -1.20
CA ALA A 424 -15.14 -18.02 -0.71
C ALA A 424 -16.57 -17.72 -1.20
N GLN A 425 -16.81 -16.51 -1.72
CA GLN A 425 -18.15 -15.98 -2.05
C GLN A 425 -19.11 -16.01 -0.85
N ILE A 426 -18.62 -15.70 0.33
CA ILE A 426 -19.38 -15.76 1.57
C ILE A 426 -19.51 -14.38 2.19
N VAL A 427 -20.75 -14.02 2.58
CA VAL A 427 -21.03 -12.85 3.40
C VAL A 427 -21.04 -13.25 4.87
N THR A 428 -20.22 -12.58 5.67
CA THR A 428 -20.20 -12.75 7.12
C THR A 428 -20.63 -11.45 7.81
N ARG A 429 -21.53 -11.54 8.77
CA ARG A 429 -21.92 -10.40 9.60
C ARG A 429 -21.05 -10.31 10.85
N ASN A 430 -20.40 -9.19 11.02
CA ASN A 430 -19.55 -8.90 12.16
C ASN A 430 -20.27 -7.98 13.17
N LYS A 431 -20.85 -8.57 14.21
CA LYS A 431 -21.59 -7.82 15.23
C LYS A 431 -20.70 -7.10 16.24
N THR A 432 -19.40 -7.37 16.28
CA THR A 432 -18.49 -6.82 17.28
C THR A 432 -18.24 -5.32 17.12
N VAL A 433 -18.42 -4.81 15.90
CA VAL A 433 -18.26 -3.37 15.54
C VAL A 433 -19.56 -2.56 15.65
N LEU A 434 -20.68 -3.19 16.05
CA LEU A 434 -21.96 -2.50 16.20
C LEU A 434 -22.17 -2.01 17.64
N ILE A 435 -22.72 -0.81 17.78
CA ILE A 435 -23.24 -0.34 19.06
C ILE A 435 -24.48 -1.19 19.39
N ASN A 436 -24.47 -1.84 20.56
CA ASN A 436 -25.65 -2.51 21.05
C ASN A 436 -26.74 -1.46 21.29
N GLU A 437 -27.82 -1.54 20.53
CA GLU A 437 -29.05 -0.83 20.88
C GLU A 437 -29.57 -1.46 22.19
N LYS A 438 -29.66 -0.65 23.25
CA LYS A 438 -30.37 -1.01 24.48
C LYS A 438 -31.87 -0.91 24.26
#